data_83fead03d2201836fc2109950ce09112
#
_entry.id   83fead03d2201836fc2109950ce09112
#
_cell.length_a   1.000
_cell.length_b   1.000
_cell.length_c   1.000
_cell.angle_alpha   90.00
_cell.angle_beta   90.00
_cell.angle_gamma   90.00
#
_symmetry.space_group_name_H-M   'P 1'
#
loop_
_entity.id
_entity.type
_entity.pdbx_description
1 polymer ?
#
loop_
_entity_poly.entity_id
_entity_poly.type
_entity_poly.pdbx_seq_one_letter_code
_entity_poly.pdbx_strand_id
1 'polypeptide(L)' 'MIRRAVALNPNTPDEVVAALAQDASEEVRKAASRRLSQG' A
#
# COMPACT_ATOMS: atom_id res chain seq x y z
N MET A 1 11.86 1.22 -4.08
CA MET A 1 11.49 0.84 -2.71
C MET A 1 10.62 -0.39 -2.70
N ILE A 2 10.98 -1.33 -1.87
CA ILE A 2 10.29 -2.62 -1.80
C ILE A 2 8.86 -2.48 -1.27
N ARG A 3 8.65 -1.63 -0.26
CA ARG A 3 7.32 -1.46 0.35
C ARG A 3 6.28 -0.90 -0.62
N ARG A 4 6.71 -0.03 -1.53
CA ARG A 4 5.83 0.49 -2.55
C ARG A 4 5.35 -0.63 -3.48
N ALA A 5 6.26 -1.53 -3.88
CA ALA A 5 5.91 -2.66 -4.71
C ALA A 5 4.95 -3.60 -3.98
N VAL A 6 5.15 -3.80 -2.67
CA VAL A 6 4.25 -4.62 -1.86
C VAL A 6 2.84 -4.01 -1.84
N ALA A 7 2.75 -2.69 -1.68
CA ALA A 7 1.44 -2.02 -1.66
C ALA A 7 0.71 -2.18 -2.99
N LEU A 8 1.44 -2.23 -4.11
CA LEU A 8 0.84 -2.34 -5.44
C LEU A 8 0.62 -3.78 -5.88
N ASN A 9 1.15 -4.75 -5.14
CA ASN A 9 1.04 -6.16 -5.50
C ASN A 9 -0.38 -6.67 -5.22
N PRO A 10 -1.09 -7.22 -6.24
CA PRO A 10 -2.47 -7.70 -6.05
C PRO A 10 -2.59 -8.87 -5.08
N ASN A 11 -1.49 -9.56 -4.78
CA ASN A 11 -1.50 -10.66 -3.81
C ASN A 11 -1.33 -10.20 -2.37
N THR A 12 -1.04 -8.92 -2.16
CA THR A 12 -0.87 -8.40 -0.79
C THR A 12 -2.24 -8.27 -0.12
N PRO A 13 -2.44 -8.88 1.08
CA PRO A 13 -3.71 -8.77 1.79
C PRO A 13 -4.07 -7.31 2.13
N ASP A 14 -5.36 -7.03 2.18
CA ASP A 14 -5.85 -5.67 2.47
C ASP A 14 -5.36 -5.16 3.82
N GLU A 15 -5.27 -6.03 4.82
CA GLU A 15 -4.80 -5.61 6.15
C GLU A 15 -3.35 -5.11 6.11
N VAL A 16 -2.52 -5.71 5.24
CA VAL A 16 -1.14 -5.26 5.05
C VAL A 16 -1.13 -3.94 4.31
N VAL A 17 -1.97 -3.80 3.30
CA VAL A 17 -2.09 -2.55 2.54
C VAL A 17 -2.57 -1.43 3.46
N ALA A 18 -3.51 -1.71 4.34
CA ALA A 18 -4.00 -0.71 5.30
C ALA A 18 -2.89 -0.25 6.23
N ALA A 19 -2.02 -1.16 6.67
CA ALA A 19 -0.87 -0.81 7.48
C ALA A 19 0.11 0.08 6.70
N LEU A 20 0.32 -0.22 5.42
CA LEU A 20 1.21 0.57 4.57
C LEU A 20 0.64 1.96 4.29
N ALA A 21 -0.67 2.14 4.36
CA ALA A 21 -1.29 3.45 4.19
C ALA A 21 -0.89 4.42 5.29
N GLN A 22 -0.29 3.92 6.38
CA GLN A 22 0.21 4.73 7.48
C GLN A 22 1.73 4.73 7.54
N ASP A 23 2.39 4.26 6.48
CA ASP A 23 3.85 4.22 6.43
C ASP A 23 4.42 5.64 6.49
N ALA A 24 5.65 5.75 6.99
CA ALA A 24 6.34 7.02 7.07
C ALA A 24 6.66 7.60 5.69
N SER A 25 6.79 6.75 4.68
CA SER A 25 7.07 7.17 3.32
C SER A 25 5.78 7.63 2.62
N GLU A 26 5.80 8.85 2.09
CA GLU A 26 4.66 9.39 1.37
C GLU A 26 4.32 8.55 0.14
N GLU A 27 5.32 8.07 -0.58
CA GLU A 27 5.09 7.26 -1.77
C GLU A 27 4.40 5.94 -1.43
N VAL A 28 4.80 5.32 -0.32
CA VAL A 28 4.16 4.08 0.13
C VAL A 28 2.72 4.35 0.53
N ARG A 29 2.48 5.45 1.26
CA ARG A 29 1.11 5.82 1.66
C ARG A 29 0.21 6.05 0.45
N LYS A 30 0.73 6.73 -0.57
CA LYS A 30 -0.05 7.00 -1.78
C LYS A 30 -0.39 5.71 -2.52
N ALA A 31 0.57 4.81 -2.64
CA ALA A 31 0.37 3.54 -3.32
C ALA A 31 -0.69 2.70 -2.60
N ALA A 32 -0.59 2.62 -1.27
CA ALA A 32 -1.54 1.86 -0.47
C ALA A 32 -2.94 2.47 -0.54
N SER A 33 -3.02 3.78 -0.49
CA SER A 33 -4.30 4.49 -0.58
C SER A 33 -4.99 4.23 -1.92
N ARG A 34 -4.24 4.24 -3.01
CA ARG A 34 -4.79 3.94 -4.33
C ARG A 34 -5.31 2.52 -4.39
N ARG A 35 -4.57 1.59 -3.81
CA ARG A 35 -4.98 0.18 -3.78
C ARG A 35 -6.31 0.02 -3.06
N LEU A 36 -6.46 0.65 -1.92
CA LEU A 36 -7.67 0.59 -1.11
C LEU A 36 -8.86 1.25 -1.82
N SER A 37 -8.61 2.32 -2.56
CA SER A 37 -9.67 3.02 -3.30
C SER A 37 -10.19 2.21 -4.48
N GLN A 38 -9.38 1.33 -5.03
CA GLN A 38 -9.76 0.50 -6.16
C GLN A 38 -10.56 -0.73 -5.75
N GLY A 39 -10.54 -1.00 -4.48
CA GLY A 39 -11.14 -2.17 -3.87
C GLY A 39 -12.50 -2.47 -4.22
#